data_8dde0747e3a8a7338187ade414bbcabe
#
_entry.id   8dde0747e3a8a7338187ade414bbcabe
#
_cell.length_a   1.000
_cell.length_b   1.000
_cell.length_c   1.000
_cell.angle_alpha   90.00
_cell.angle_beta   90.00
_cell.angle_gamma   90.00
#
_symmetry.space_group_name_H-M   'P 1'
#
loop_
_entity.id
_entity.type
_entity.pdbx_description
1 polymer ?
#
loop_
_entity_poly.entity_id
_entity_poly.type
_entity_poly.pdbx_seq_one_letter_code
_entity_poly.pdbx_strand_id
1 'polypeptide(L)'
;SVENMEELCADTIRHAEELGIYVQISGDFPQHPSYRLLTDRAIRECVTNCARHAHGSTVLVKIEKGANEYSIRITNDGDAPEKNAEEGGGLSALRKAAESEKCIMQVSFSPEFCLVLKMPLTERMGVYGTDTDSRRSEDHAEVF
;
A
#
# COMPACT_ATOMS: atom_id res chain seq x y z
N SER A 1 15.24 2.07 4.76
CA SER A 1 16.08 2.15 3.60
C SER A 1 15.46 3.08 2.58
N VAL A 2 16.31 3.66 1.78
CA VAL A 2 15.81 4.48 0.71
C VAL A 2 15.66 3.72 -0.59
N GLU A 3 15.91 2.41 -0.54
CA GLU A 3 15.64 1.58 -1.71
C GLU A 3 14.15 1.70 -2.04
N ASN A 4 13.84 1.81 -3.28
CA ASN A 4 12.47 1.89 -3.77
C ASN A 4 11.71 3.17 -3.39
N MET A 5 12.39 4.13 -2.75
CA MET A 5 11.72 5.40 -2.46
C MET A 5 11.32 6.12 -3.75
N GLU A 6 12.08 5.91 -4.81
CA GLU A 6 11.76 6.53 -6.08
C GLU A 6 10.45 6.00 -6.67
N GLU A 7 9.92 4.89 -6.13
CA GLU A 7 8.65 4.35 -6.60
C GLU A 7 7.47 5.12 -6.02
N LEU A 8 7.69 5.90 -4.98
CA LEU A 8 6.64 6.71 -4.38
C LEU A 8 6.44 8.00 -5.16
N CYS A 9 5.24 8.54 -5.07
CA CYS A 9 4.99 9.87 -5.60
C CYS A 9 5.85 10.89 -4.88
N ALA A 10 6.30 11.90 -5.60
CA ALA A 10 7.10 12.98 -5.01
C ALA A 10 6.36 13.61 -3.82
N ASP A 11 5.03 13.72 -3.92
CA ASP A 11 4.25 14.30 -2.83
C ASP A 11 4.31 13.44 -1.58
N THR A 12 4.28 12.12 -1.71
CA THR A 12 4.35 11.23 -0.56
C THR A 12 5.71 11.31 0.10
N ILE A 13 6.78 11.39 -0.69
CA ILE A 13 8.13 11.53 -0.17
C ILE A 13 8.25 12.84 0.60
N ARG A 14 7.76 13.94 0.01
CA ARG A 14 7.83 15.24 0.66
C ARG A 14 7.03 15.25 1.96
N HIS A 15 5.85 14.63 1.94
CA HIS A 15 4.99 14.55 3.11
C HIS A 15 5.71 13.84 4.26
N ALA A 16 6.36 12.72 3.96
CA ALA A 16 7.11 11.99 4.97
C ALA A 16 8.24 12.85 5.53
N GLU A 17 8.96 13.54 4.64
CA GLU A 17 10.06 14.40 5.07
C GLU A 17 9.58 15.52 5.95
N GLU A 18 8.47 16.15 5.59
CA GLU A 18 7.91 17.25 6.38
C GLU A 18 7.49 16.81 7.76
N LEU A 19 7.02 15.58 7.88
CA LEU A 19 6.60 15.05 9.18
C LEU A 19 7.75 14.40 9.95
N GLY A 20 8.93 14.33 9.36
CA GLY A 20 10.07 13.73 10.03
C GLY A 20 9.97 12.20 10.11
N ILE A 21 9.25 11.59 9.19
CA ILE A 21 9.04 10.14 9.17
C ILE A 21 9.99 9.51 8.15
N TYR A 22 10.72 8.51 8.60
CA TYR A 22 11.58 7.71 7.74
C TYR A 22 10.76 6.50 7.25
N VAL A 23 10.70 6.32 5.94
CA VAL A 23 9.96 5.19 5.36
C VAL A 23 10.96 4.18 4.85
N GLN A 24 10.85 2.96 5.32
CA GLN A 24 11.74 1.88 4.92
C GLN A 24 10.93 0.85 4.16
N ILE A 25 11.28 0.64 2.89
CA ILE A 25 10.52 -0.24 2.00
C ILE A 25 11.38 -1.41 1.60
N SER A 26 10.85 -2.62 1.76
CA SER A 26 11.50 -3.82 1.25
C SER A 26 10.55 -4.48 0.25
N GLY A 27 11.13 -5.07 -0.79
CA GLY A 27 10.37 -5.67 -1.88
C GLY A 27 10.11 -4.66 -2.98
N ASP A 28 9.53 -5.15 -4.07
CA ASP A 28 9.29 -4.34 -5.25
C ASP A 28 7.81 -3.97 -5.36
N PHE A 29 7.56 -2.71 -5.74
CA PHE A 29 6.20 -2.24 -5.95
C PHE A 29 5.49 -3.05 -7.01
N PRO A 30 4.17 -3.25 -6.86
CA PRO A 30 3.37 -3.84 -7.94
C PRO A 30 3.48 -2.98 -9.19
N GLN A 31 3.55 -3.63 -10.35
CA GLN A 31 3.71 -2.90 -11.60
C GLN A 31 2.39 -2.39 -12.17
N HIS A 32 1.28 -2.99 -11.79
CA HIS A 32 -0.02 -2.55 -12.26
C HIS A 32 -0.30 -1.13 -11.74
N PRO A 33 -0.67 -0.18 -12.61
CA PRO A 33 -0.78 1.22 -12.19
C PRO A 33 -1.74 1.45 -11.03
N SER A 34 -2.90 0.79 -11.03
CA SER A 34 -3.85 0.96 -9.93
C SER A 34 -3.28 0.45 -8.62
N TYR A 35 -2.55 -0.64 -8.66
CA TYR A 35 -1.95 -1.21 -7.46
C TYR A 35 -0.81 -0.34 -6.94
N ARG A 36 -0.03 0.24 -7.87
CA ARG A 36 1.03 1.17 -7.45
C ARG A 36 0.44 2.38 -6.75
N LEU A 37 -0.62 2.95 -7.30
CA LEU A 37 -1.28 4.09 -6.69
C LEU A 37 -1.86 3.75 -5.33
N LEU A 38 -2.48 2.58 -5.22
CA LEU A 38 -3.07 2.16 -3.96
C LEU A 38 -1.99 1.97 -2.90
N THR A 39 -0.86 1.37 -3.29
CA THR A 39 0.28 1.18 -2.39
C THR A 39 0.80 2.52 -1.90
N ASP A 40 0.96 3.48 -2.82
CA ASP A 40 1.44 4.80 -2.46
C ASP A 40 0.48 5.49 -1.49
N ARG A 41 -0.83 5.40 -1.75
CA ARG A 41 -1.83 5.99 -0.85
C ARG A 41 -1.78 5.36 0.53
N ALA A 42 -1.61 4.05 0.58
CA ALA A 42 -1.54 3.35 1.86
C ALA A 42 -0.33 3.82 2.66
N ILE A 43 0.81 3.97 2.01
CA ILE A 43 2.02 4.44 2.68
C ILE A 43 1.82 5.86 3.18
N ARG A 44 1.24 6.73 2.35
CA ARG A 44 0.99 8.11 2.75
C ARG A 44 0.09 8.18 3.99
N GLU A 45 -0.97 7.38 4.00
CA GLU A 45 -1.89 7.38 5.12
C GLU A 45 -1.22 6.88 6.39
N CYS A 46 -0.39 5.86 6.27
CA CYS A 46 0.32 5.32 7.42
C CYS A 46 1.37 6.28 7.95
N VAL A 47 1.99 7.06 7.07
CA VAL A 47 2.91 8.12 7.48
C VAL A 47 2.18 9.15 8.33
N THR A 48 1.01 9.58 7.87
CA THR A 48 0.20 10.55 8.61
C THR A 48 -0.16 10.00 9.99
N ASN A 49 -0.62 8.75 10.03
CA ASN A 49 -1.03 8.14 11.29
C ASN A 49 0.14 7.96 12.24
N CYS A 50 1.29 7.59 11.72
CA CYS A 50 2.49 7.44 12.55
C CYS A 50 2.83 8.77 13.23
N ALA A 51 2.83 9.85 12.48
CA ALA A 51 3.18 11.15 13.02
C ALA A 51 2.12 11.66 13.98
N ARG A 52 0.84 11.53 13.62
CA ARG A 52 -0.24 12.12 14.41
C ARG A 52 -0.61 11.34 15.64
N HIS A 53 -0.67 10.01 15.50
CA HIS A 53 -1.27 9.20 16.55
C HIS A 53 -0.25 8.39 17.33
N ALA A 54 0.85 8.02 16.69
CA ALA A 54 1.86 7.22 17.36
C ALA A 54 3.05 8.05 17.84
N HIS A 55 3.17 9.27 17.33
CA HIS A 55 4.34 10.13 17.61
C HIS A 55 5.62 9.37 17.30
N GLY A 56 5.58 8.56 16.26
CA GLY A 56 6.72 7.76 15.85
C GLY A 56 7.57 8.44 14.81
N SER A 57 8.58 7.76 14.36
CA SER A 57 9.53 8.32 13.40
C SER A 57 9.79 7.40 12.22
N THR A 58 9.30 6.17 12.24
CA THR A 58 9.62 5.20 11.19
C THR A 58 8.38 4.41 10.78
N VAL A 59 8.19 4.29 9.47
CA VAL A 59 7.16 3.44 8.89
C VAL A 59 7.87 2.36 8.10
N LEU A 60 7.51 1.11 8.37
CA LEU A 60 8.10 -0.05 7.70
C LEU A 60 7.10 -0.63 6.71
N VAL A 61 7.53 -0.81 5.47
CA VAL A 61 6.70 -1.35 4.41
C VAL A 61 7.35 -2.60 3.87
N LYS A 62 6.61 -3.70 3.86
CA LYS A 62 7.11 -4.96 3.38
C LYS A 62 6.21 -5.43 2.24
N ILE A 63 6.78 -5.57 1.04
CA ILE A 63 6.03 -5.94 -0.16
C ILE A 63 6.50 -7.31 -0.60
N GLU A 64 5.55 -8.24 -0.69
CA GLU A 64 5.85 -9.61 -1.12
C GLU A 64 4.93 -9.99 -2.27
N LYS A 65 5.51 -10.62 -3.28
CA LYS A 65 4.73 -11.13 -4.40
C LYS A 65 4.61 -12.62 -4.26
N GLY A 66 3.40 -13.10 -4.02
CA GLY A 66 3.13 -14.53 -3.95
C GLY A 66 2.66 -15.06 -5.29
N ALA A 67 2.20 -16.31 -5.29
CA ALA A 67 1.72 -16.94 -6.51
C ALA A 67 0.43 -16.30 -7.00
N ASN A 68 -0.43 -15.90 -6.08
CA ASN A 68 -1.78 -15.43 -6.42
C ASN A 68 -2.08 -14.01 -6.01
N GLU A 69 -1.16 -13.37 -5.31
CA GLU A 69 -1.42 -12.01 -4.82
C GLU A 69 -0.13 -11.33 -4.39
N TYR A 70 -0.15 -10.01 -4.42
CA TYR A 70 0.80 -9.20 -3.66
C TYR A 70 0.28 -9.05 -2.25
N SER A 71 1.18 -9.02 -1.28
CA SER A 71 0.85 -8.71 0.09
C SER A 71 1.72 -7.55 0.54
N ILE A 72 1.09 -6.49 1.02
CA ILE A 72 1.80 -5.31 1.47
C ILE A 72 1.47 -5.09 2.93
N ARG A 73 2.50 -5.10 3.77
CA ARG A 73 2.34 -4.97 5.21
C ARG A 73 3.02 -3.68 5.66
N ILE A 74 2.28 -2.85 6.38
CA ILE A 74 2.80 -1.56 6.84
C ILE A 74 2.62 -1.47 8.35
N THR A 75 3.73 -1.22 9.04
CA THR A 75 3.76 -1.04 10.48
C THR A 75 4.54 0.23 10.79
N ASN A 76 4.49 0.68 12.03
CA ASN A 76 5.24 1.85 12.45
C ASN A 76 5.74 1.68 13.88
N ASP A 77 6.73 2.50 14.26
CA ASP A 77 7.17 2.59 15.63
C ASP A 77 6.33 3.65 16.36
N GLY A 78 6.70 3.96 17.57
CA GLY A 78 6.00 4.95 18.39
C GLY A 78 5.01 4.30 19.33
N ASP A 79 4.04 5.09 19.75
CA ASP A 79 3.05 4.64 20.73
C ASP A 79 2.08 3.65 20.10
N ALA A 80 1.69 2.65 20.87
CA ALA A 80 0.66 1.73 20.43
C ALA A 80 -0.68 2.47 20.34
N PRO A 81 -1.58 2.03 19.44
CA PRO A 81 -2.90 2.64 19.37
C PRO A 81 -3.64 2.54 20.69
N GLU A 82 -4.53 3.49 20.91
CA GLU A 82 -5.34 3.45 22.12
C GLU A 82 -6.30 2.29 22.09
N LYS A 83 -6.75 1.91 23.28
CA LYS A 83 -7.56 0.71 23.46
C LYS A 83 -8.80 0.69 22.56
N ASN A 84 -9.40 1.85 22.34
CA ASN A 84 -10.61 1.94 21.55
C ASN A 84 -10.37 2.50 20.16
N ALA A 85 -9.13 2.41 19.66
CA ALA A 85 -8.82 2.95 18.35
C ALA A 85 -9.63 2.26 17.27
N GLU A 86 -10.07 3.05 16.29
CA GLU A 86 -10.79 2.55 15.14
C GLU A 86 -10.45 3.40 13.92
N GLU A 87 -10.88 2.94 12.77
CA GLU A 87 -10.53 3.63 11.53
C GLU A 87 -11.12 5.02 11.49
N GLY A 88 -10.26 5.99 11.18
CA GLY A 88 -10.71 7.34 10.91
C GLY A 88 -10.99 7.52 9.44
N GLY A 89 -11.17 8.79 9.05
CA GLY A 89 -11.57 9.13 7.68
C GLY A 89 -10.56 8.70 6.63
N GLY A 90 -9.27 8.85 6.92
CA GLY A 90 -8.23 8.48 5.97
C GLY A 90 -8.18 7.00 5.69
N LEU A 91 -8.24 6.18 6.74
CA LEU A 91 -8.24 4.74 6.58
C LEU A 91 -9.53 4.26 5.92
N SER A 92 -10.65 4.90 6.26
CA SER A 92 -11.93 4.56 5.65
C SER A 92 -11.92 4.83 4.15
N ALA A 93 -11.37 5.96 3.73
CA ALA A 93 -11.26 6.29 2.32
C ALA A 93 -10.32 5.34 1.60
N LEU A 94 -9.21 4.97 2.25
CA LEU A 94 -8.28 4.00 1.67
C LEU A 94 -8.96 2.65 1.49
N ARG A 95 -9.76 2.23 2.48
CA ARG A 95 -10.49 0.96 2.39
C ARG A 95 -11.43 0.96 1.19
N LYS A 96 -12.14 2.05 0.97
CA LYS A 96 -13.03 2.14 -0.19
C LYS A 96 -12.25 2.04 -1.48
N ALA A 97 -11.10 2.69 -1.55
CA ALA A 97 -10.26 2.62 -2.74
C ALA A 97 -9.77 1.19 -2.97
N ALA A 98 -9.38 0.50 -1.90
CA ALA A 98 -8.93 -0.88 -2.01
C ALA A 98 -10.06 -1.78 -2.52
N GLU A 99 -11.25 -1.61 -1.97
CA GLU A 99 -12.39 -2.42 -2.37
C GLU A 99 -12.78 -2.20 -3.82
N SER A 100 -12.67 -0.96 -4.30
CA SER A 100 -12.99 -0.68 -5.69
C SER A 100 -12.00 -1.34 -6.64
N GLU A 101 -10.81 -1.66 -6.18
CA GLU A 101 -9.82 -2.40 -6.97
C GLU A 101 -9.87 -3.90 -6.67
N LYS A 102 -10.86 -4.34 -5.94
CA LYS A 102 -11.04 -5.74 -5.55
C LYS A 102 -9.88 -6.27 -4.70
N CYS A 103 -9.27 -5.37 -3.96
CA CYS A 103 -8.21 -5.70 -3.01
C CYS A 103 -8.81 -5.83 -1.62
N ILE A 104 -8.11 -6.54 -0.76
CA ILE A 104 -8.53 -6.73 0.62
C ILE A 104 -7.63 -5.90 1.52
N MET A 105 -8.23 -5.10 2.39
CA MET A 105 -7.50 -4.30 3.36
C MET A 105 -7.85 -4.79 4.76
N GLN A 106 -6.83 -5.11 5.53
CA GLN A 106 -6.98 -5.55 6.90
C GLN A 106 -6.20 -4.60 7.79
N VAL A 107 -6.84 -4.14 8.88
CA VAL A 107 -6.22 -3.21 9.81
C VAL A 107 -6.35 -3.77 11.20
N SER A 108 -5.25 -3.77 11.92
CA SER A 108 -5.24 -4.16 13.32
C SER A 108 -4.69 -3.02 14.14
N PHE A 109 -5.30 -2.78 15.30
CA PHE A 109 -4.85 -1.73 16.22
C PHE A 109 -4.26 -2.32 17.50
N SER A 110 -4.28 -3.62 17.65
CA SER A 110 -3.79 -4.25 18.86
C SER A 110 -3.01 -5.51 18.52
N PRO A 111 -1.85 -5.74 19.14
CA PRO A 111 -1.20 -4.91 20.14
C PRO A 111 -0.55 -3.66 19.57
N GLU A 112 -0.36 -3.60 18.26
CA GLU A 112 0.22 -2.44 17.58
C GLU A 112 -0.47 -2.26 16.24
N PHE A 113 -0.30 -1.10 15.66
CA PHE A 113 -0.92 -0.79 14.38
C PHE A 113 -0.27 -1.63 13.27
N CYS A 114 -1.12 -2.24 12.44
CA CYS A 114 -0.65 -2.98 11.29
C CYS A 114 -1.71 -2.90 10.20
N LEU A 115 -1.28 -2.51 9.01
CA LEU A 115 -2.16 -2.48 7.84
C LEU A 115 -1.64 -3.47 6.83
N VAL A 116 -2.53 -4.30 6.30
CA VAL A 116 -2.17 -5.28 5.26
C VAL A 116 -3.10 -5.09 4.08
N LEU A 117 -2.50 -4.95 2.90
CA LEU A 117 -3.23 -4.95 1.64
C LEU A 117 -2.91 -6.23 0.90
N LYS A 118 -3.95 -6.90 0.42
CA LYS A 118 -3.79 -8.08 -0.43
C LYS A 118 -4.38 -7.76 -1.78
N MET A 119 -3.56 -7.85 -2.80
CA MET A 119 -3.89 -7.44 -4.16
C MET A 119 -3.83 -8.66 -5.06
N PRO A 120 -4.99 -9.18 -5.49
CA PRO A 120 -4.99 -10.42 -6.27
C PRO A 120 -4.27 -10.27 -7.60
N LEU A 121 -3.53 -11.30 -7.95
CA LEU A 121 -2.92 -11.41 -9.26
C LEU A 121 -3.80 -12.33 -10.08
N THR A 122 -4.20 -11.86 -11.25
CA THR A 122 -4.93 -12.69 -12.17
C THR A 122 -4.02 -12.95 -13.36
N GLU A 123 -4.36 -13.95 -14.13
CA GLU A 123 -3.62 -14.22 -15.33
C GLU A 123 -3.57 -12.99 -16.22
N ARG A 124 -4.68 -12.28 -16.30
CA ARG A 124 -4.78 -11.08 -17.10
C ARG A 124 -3.86 -9.99 -16.59
N MET A 125 -3.79 -9.83 -15.27
CA MET A 125 -2.89 -8.85 -14.68
C MET A 125 -1.44 -9.22 -14.86
N GLY A 126 -1.12 -10.50 -14.79
CA GLY A 126 0.22 -10.97 -15.05
C GLY A 126 0.65 -10.62 -16.46
N VAL A 127 -0.22 -10.85 -17.42
CA VAL A 127 0.05 -10.51 -18.81
C VAL A 127 0.18 -9.00 -18.99
N TYR A 128 -0.75 -8.26 -18.39
CA TYR A 128 -0.71 -6.81 -18.47
C TYR A 128 0.61 -6.26 -17.92
N GLY A 129 1.04 -6.82 -16.81
CA GLY A 129 2.25 -6.34 -16.17
C GLY A 129 3.51 -6.65 -16.95
N THR A 130 3.48 -7.67 -17.81
CA THR A 130 4.66 -8.01 -18.56
C THR A 130 4.68 -7.38 -19.92
N ASP A 131 3.55 -6.87 -20.42
CA ASP A 131 3.60 -6.43 -21.72
C ASP A 131 2.58 -5.78 -22.31
N THR A 132 2.21 -6.10 -22.86
CA THR A 132 1.41 -5.87 -23.53
C THR A 132 0.42 -6.49 -24.09
N ASP A 133 0.04 -7.29 -24.39
CA ASP A 133 -0.79 -7.96 -24.92
C ASP A 133 -1.63 -7.86 -25.54
N SER A 134 -1.70 -8.05 -26.17
CA SER A 134 -2.43 -8.06 -26.78
C SER A 134 -3.50 -8.57 -27.15
N ARG A 135 -3.79 -9.16 -27.37
CA ARG A 135 -4.78 -9.74 -27.88
C ARG A 135 -5.99 -9.64 -27.55
N ARG A 136 -5.69 -9.35 -27.22
CA ARG A 136 -6.52 -9.34 -27.07
C ARG A 136 -7.35 -9.04 -27.17
N SER A 137 -7.16 -8.98 -27.25
CA SER A 137 -7.82 -8.87 -27.35
C SER A 137 -8.76 -9.00 -27.44
N GLU A 138 -8.61 -9.07 -27.36
CA GLU A 138 -9.29 -9.37 -27.38
C GLU A 138 -10.03 -9.60 -27.13
N ASP A 139 -9.92 -9.59 -27.07
CA ASP A 139 -10.38 -9.76 -26.84
C ASP A 139 -10.81 -9.72 -26.47
N HIS A 140 -10.31 -9.45 -26.12
CA HIS A 140 -10.36 -9.21 -25.70
C HIS A 140 -10.64 -8.90 -25.27
N ALA A 141 -10.47 -8.75 -25.25
CA ALA A 141 -10.38 -8.44 -24.88
C ALA A 141 -10.81 -8.22 -24.22
N GLU A 142 -10.63 -8.15 -23.79
CA GLU A 142 -10.56 -8.11 -23.21
C GLU A 142 -10.50 -7.94 -22.44
N VAL A 143 -9.99 -7.70 -22.00
CA VAL A 143 -9.57 -7.48 -21.38
C VAL A 143 -9.68 -7.14 -20.62
N PHE A 144 -9.24 -6.72 -19.87
CA PHE A 144 -9.05 -6.45 -19.24
C PHE A 144 -9.41 -6.10 -18.97
#